data_c978f542137b8fa35d9ba0b6fcdb9ed6
#
_entry.id   c978f542137b8fa35d9ba0b6fcdb9ed6
#
_cell.length_a   1.000
_cell.length_b   1.000
_cell.length_c   1.000
_cell.angle_alpha   90.00
_cell.angle_beta   90.00
_cell.angle_gamma   90.00
#
_symmetry.space_group_name_H-M   'P 1'
#
loop_
_entity.id
_entity.type
_entity.pdbx_description
1 polymer ?
#
loop_
_entity_poly.entity_id
_entity_poly.type
_entity_poly.pdbx_seq_one_letter_code
_entity_poly.pdbx_strand_id
1 'polypeptide(L)'
;MQVNKQLTYLFLKLNAIVLLVLNQKQAALTKFDQMILLKPMDSYALASRAHLLAQLGDKSAAILGLEQLAQAHPENAAAWFNLGFMLEENGRSKEAEPAFRRAIEVEPKMDRAWYGLALVLIQERRFDEAVAALKKNTELQPMSPFGWYQLARVHVDRQEPDEATKIIRRLKGFEPKVAAQLERETGLRTE
;
A
#
# COMPACT_ATOMS: atom_id res chain seq x y z
N MET A 1 14.28 -34.39 15.68
CA MET A 1 14.65 -33.57 14.52
C MET A 1 13.82 -32.29 14.39
N GLN A 2 12.52 -32.32 14.64
CA GLN A 2 11.60 -31.15 14.51
C GLN A 2 11.85 -30.04 15.55
N VAL A 3 12.12 -30.40 16.82
CA VAL A 3 12.44 -29.43 17.90
C VAL A 3 13.68 -28.59 17.58
N ASN A 4 14.70 -29.20 16.97
CA ASN A 4 15.92 -28.48 16.60
C ASN A 4 15.67 -27.45 15.49
N LYS A 5 14.79 -27.75 14.51
CA LYS A 5 14.43 -26.79 13.45
C LYS A 5 13.67 -25.57 14.01
N GLN A 6 12.78 -25.75 14.97
CA GLN A 6 12.05 -24.65 15.61
C GLN A 6 12.97 -23.74 16.42
N LEU A 7 13.91 -24.30 17.20
CA LEU A 7 14.89 -23.53 17.94
C LEU A 7 15.83 -22.75 17.00
N THR A 8 16.29 -23.39 15.93
CA THR A 8 17.11 -22.72 14.90
C THR A 8 16.35 -21.55 14.25
N TYR A 9 15.07 -21.77 13.89
CA TYR A 9 14.24 -20.72 13.32
C TYR A 9 14.10 -19.53 14.29
N LEU A 10 13.78 -19.80 15.58
CA LEU A 10 13.64 -18.74 16.60
C LEU A 10 14.95 -17.96 16.79
N PHE A 11 16.08 -18.66 16.82
CA PHE A 11 17.39 -18.06 16.92
C PHE A 11 17.70 -17.14 15.73
N LEU A 12 17.41 -17.58 14.49
CA LEU A 12 17.56 -16.76 13.28
C LEU A 12 16.67 -15.51 13.32
N LYS A 13 15.42 -15.67 13.76
CA LYS A 13 14.47 -14.55 13.90
C LYS A 13 14.98 -13.51 14.90
N LEU A 14 15.45 -13.93 16.08
CA LEU A 14 16.00 -13.02 17.08
C LEU A 14 17.25 -12.30 16.56
N ASN A 15 18.15 -13.02 15.89
CA ASN A 15 19.33 -12.42 15.26
C ASN A 15 18.94 -11.39 14.19
N ALA A 16 17.97 -11.71 13.32
CA ALA A 16 17.51 -10.77 12.32
C ALA A 16 16.98 -9.47 12.96
N ILE A 17 16.18 -9.58 14.02
CA ILE A 17 15.65 -8.40 14.74
C ILE A 17 16.80 -7.56 15.33
N VAL A 18 17.79 -8.18 16.00
CA VAL A 18 18.95 -7.47 16.54
C VAL A 18 19.72 -6.75 15.43
N LEU A 19 19.96 -7.43 14.31
CA LEU A 19 20.66 -6.85 13.16
C LEU A 19 19.92 -5.66 12.56
N LEU A 20 18.57 -5.71 12.53
CA LEU A 20 17.74 -4.59 12.09
C LEU A 20 17.86 -3.39 13.05
N VAL A 21 17.85 -3.63 14.38
CA VAL A 21 18.06 -2.57 15.39
C VAL A 21 19.43 -1.92 15.23
N LEU A 22 20.44 -2.72 14.89
CA LEU A 22 21.81 -2.25 14.62
C LEU A 22 21.99 -1.65 13.20
N ASN A 23 20.91 -1.50 12.44
CA ASN A 23 20.88 -1.03 11.04
C ASN A 23 21.76 -1.87 10.08
N GLN A 24 22.03 -3.13 10.42
CA GLN A 24 22.80 -4.07 9.60
C GLN A 24 21.87 -4.83 8.63
N LYS A 25 21.28 -4.09 7.69
CA LYS A 25 20.21 -4.58 6.79
C LYS A 25 20.65 -5.79 5.96
N GLN A 26 21.86 -5.77 5.39
CA GLN A 26 22.37 -6.88 4.58
C GLN A 26 22.56 -8.17 5.39
N ALA A 27 23.07 -8.06 6.61
CA ALA A 27 23.21 -9.21 7.50
C ALA A 27 21.84 -9.75 7.96
N ALA A 28 20.86 -8.86 8.22
CA ALA A 28 19.50 -9.26 8.52
C ALA A 28 18.84 -9.99 7.34
N LEU A 29 19.05 -9.51 6.10
CA LEU A 29 18.55 -10.15 4.87
C LEU A 29 19.02 -11.62 4.80
N THR A 30 20.31 -11.88 5.05
CA THR A 30 20.87 -13.25 5.09
C THR A 30 20.16 -14.13 6.13
N LYS A 31 19.73 -13.57 7.27
CA LYS A 31 18.98 -14.33 8.28
C LYS A 31 17.57 -14.67 7.81
N PHE A 32 16.89 -13.76 7.11
CA PHE A 32 15.60 -14.07 6.49
C PHE A 32 15.71 -15.10 5.38
N ASP A 33 16.76 -15.07 4.56
CA ASP A 33 17.03 -16.13 3.57
C ASP A 33 17.18 -17.50 4.24
N GLN A 34 17.93 -17.59 5.34
CA GLN A 34 18.08 -18.82 6.13
C GLN A 34 16.75 -19.28 6.74
N MET A 35 15.90 -18.35 7.20
CA MET A 35 14.57 -18.68 7.72
C MET A 35 13.67 -19.26 6.63
N ILE A 36 13.70 -18.69 5.41
CA ILE A 36 12.94 -19.18 4.25
C ILE A 36 13.41 -20.59 3.85
N LEU A 37 14.71 -20.87 3.91
CA LEU A 37 15.22 -22.24 3.68
C LEU A 37 14.67 -23.24 4.69
N LEU A 38 14.42 -22.85 5.92
CA LEU A 38 13.81 -23.72 6.94
C LEU A 38 12.30 -23.85 6.81
N LYS A 39 11.63 -22.75 6.41
CA LYS A 39 10.18 -22.64 6.24
C LYS A 39 9.87 -21.80 5.01
N PRO A 40 9.79 -22.40 3.81
CA PRO A 40 9.65 -21.66 2.53
C PRO A 40 8.38 -20.80 2.43
N MET A 41 7.30 -21.18 3.16
CA MET A 41 6.01 -20.49 3.13
C MET A 41 5.77 -19.64 4.39
N ASP A 42 6.83 -19.24 5.09
CA ASP A 42 6.70 -18.40 6.28
C ASP A 42 6.44 -16.95 5.90
N SER A 43 5.22 -16.47 6.18
CA SER A 43 4.77 -15.14 5.79
C SER A 43 5.62 -14.01 6.40
N TYR A 44 6.08 -14.18 7.65
CA TYR A 44 6.92 -13.19 8.30
C TYR A 44 8.30 -13.05 7.63
N ALA A 45 8.95 -14.18 7.33
CA ALA A 45 10.26 -14.18 6.69
C ALA A 45 10.19 -13.63 5.26
N LEU A 46 9.18 -14.05 4.47
CA LEU A 46 8.96 -13.57 3.12
C LEU A 46 8.68 -12.06 3.08
N ALA A 47 7.78 -11.58 3.93
CA ALA A 47 7.44 -10.15 4.00
C ALA A 47 8.64 -9.30 4.43
N SER A 48 9.37 -9.75 5.49
CA SER A 48 10.53 -9.03 6.01
C SER A 48 11.67 -8.97 4.98
N ARG A 49 11.90 -10.07 4.26
CA ARG A 49 12.88 -10.13 3.17
C ARG A 49 12.54 -9.14 2.06
N ALA A 50 11.30 -9.16 1.57
CA ALA A 50 10.86 -8.27 0.52
C ALA A 50 10.99 -6.79 0.92
N HIS A 51 10.59 -6.46 2.15
CA HIS A 51 10.76 -5.10 2.70
C HIS A 51 12.22 -4.66 2.75
N LEU A 52 13.13 -5.53 3.20
CA LEU A 52 14.57 -5.22 3.22
C LEU A 52 15.16 -5.05 1.84
N LEU A 53 14.78 -5.88 0.88
CA LEU A 53 15.21 -5.76 -0.51
C LEU A 53 14.80 -4.40 -1.10
N ALA A 54 13.55 -3.98 -0.85
CA ALA A 54 13.07 -2.66 -1.25
C ALA A 54 13.90 -1.52 -0.61
N GLN A 55 14.20 -1.63 0.69
CA GLN A 55 15.04 -0.65 1.41
C GLN A 55 16.50 -0.61 0.92
N LEU A 56 17.00 -1.72 0.40
CA LEU A 56 18.34 -1.83 -0.18
C LEU A 56 18.38 -1.40 -1.66
N GLY A 57 17.24 -1.05 -2.23
CA GLY A 57 17.10 -0.59 -3.62
C GLY A 57 16.86 -1.70 -4.64
N ASP A 58 16.84 -2.96 -4.23
CA ASP A 58 16.52 -4.08 -5.11
C ASP A 58 14.99 -4.27 -5.20
N LYS A 59 14.35 -3.34 -5.88
CA LYS A 59 12.90 -3.31 -6.05
C LYS A 59 12.39 -4.53 -6.83
N SER A 60 13.16 -5.02 -7.80
CA SER A 60 12.78 -6.20 -8.59
C SER A 60 12.70 -7.46 -7.74
N ALA A 61 13.73 -7.71 -6.92
CA ALA A 61 13.71 -8.85 -6.01
C ALA A 61 12.65 -8.70 -4.91
N ALA A 62 12.36 -7.47 -4.47
CA ALA A 62 11.27 -7.20 -3.53
C ALA A 62 9.91 -7.57 -4.12
N ILE A 63 9.62 -7.18 -5.36
CA ILE A 63 8.37 -7.53 -6.07
C ILE A 63 8.25 -9.05 -6.19
N LEU A 64 9.28 -9.74 -6.67
CA LEU A 64 9.27 -11.21 -6.76
C LEU A 64 8.98 -11.87 -5.40
N GLY A 65 9.57 -11.35 -4.33
CA GLY A 65 9.32 -11.85 -2.97
C GLY A 65 7.88 -11.62 -2.51
N LEU A 66 7.28 -10.48 -2.87
CA LEU A 66 5.88 -10.17 -2.56
C LEU A 66 4.91 -11.00 -3.41
N GLU A 67 5.23 -11.27 -4.68
CA GLU A 67 4.48 -12.21 -5.52
C GLU A 67 4.46 -13.61 -4.91
N GLN A 68 5.62 -14.11 -4.49
CA GLN A 68 5.73 -15.40 -3.79
C GLN A 68 4.90 -15.41 -2.50
N LEU A 69 4.97 -14.34 -1.71
CA LEU A 69 4.20 -14.23 -0.47
C LEU A 69 2.68 -14.23 -0.75
N ALA A 70 2.23 -13.45 -1.73
CA ALA A 70 0.81 -13.35 -2.07
C ALA A 70 0.24 -14.67 -2.63
N GLN A 71 1.04 -15.39 -3.43
CA GLN A 71 0.69 -16.72 -3.94
C GLN A 71 0.68 -17.78 -2.84
N ALA A 72 1.63 -17.71 -1.91
CA ALA A 72 1.73 -18.62 -0.79
C ALA A 72 0.60 -18.46 0.24
N HIS A 73 0.12 -17.23 0.36
CA HIS A 73 -0.89 -16.81 1.34
C HIS A 73 -1.99 -15.98 0.67
N PRO A 74 -2.81 -16.57 -0.21
CA PRO A 74 -3.82 -15.85 -0.98
C PRO A 74 -4.92 -15.18 -0.14
N GLU A 75 -5.05 -15.61 1.12
CA GLU A 75 -5.94 -15.01 2.14
C GLU A 75 -5.31 -13.82 2.87
N ASN A 76 -4.05 -13.51 2.60
CA ASN A 76 -3.34 -12.41 3.27
C ASN A 76 -3.50 -11.11 2.48
N ALA A 77 -4.49 -10.30 2.85
CA ALA A 77 -4.76 -9.01 2.21
C ALA A 77 -3.54 -8.06 2.24
N ALA A 78 -2.76 -8.09 3.34
CA ALA A 78 -1.56 -7.24 3.45
C ALA A 78 -0.47 -7.63 2.44
N ALA A 79 -0.34 -8.92 2.11
CA ALA A 79 0.60 -9.39 1.08
C ALA A 79 0.21 -8.82 -0.30
N TRP A 80 -1.06 -8.91 -0.67
CA TRP A 80 -1.58 -8.35 -1.91
C TRP A 80 -1.46 -6.82 -1.96
N PHE A 81 -1.80 -6.13 -0.87
CA PHE A 81 -1.62 -4.68 -0.77
C PHE A 81 -0.16 -4.27 -0.96
N ASN A 82 0.78 -4.93 -0.27
CA ASN A 82 2.20 -4.61 -0.36
C ASN A 82 2.74 -4.88 -1.79
N LEU A 83 2.26 -5.92 -2.46
CA LEU A 83 2.58 -6.19 -3.86
C LEU A 83 2.08 -5.05 -4.76
N GLY A 84 0.80 -4.69 -4.64
CA GLY A 84 0.21 -3.59 -5.41
C GLY A 84 0.95 -2.26 -5.20
N PHE A 85 1.25 -1.94 -3.94
CA PHE A 85 1.99 -0.73 -3.59
C PHE A 85 3.39 -0.71 -4.21
N MET A 86 4.14 -1.81 -4.13
CA MET A 86 5.48 -1.90 -4.69
C MET A 86 5.47 -1.84 -6.23
N LEU A 87 4.47 -2.42 -6.87
CA LEU A 87 4.28 -2.36 -8.32
C LEU A 87 3.97 -0.92 -8.77
N GLU A 88 3.07 -0.24 -8.07
CA GLU A 88 2.69 1.15 -8.35
C GLU A 88 3.88 2.08 -8.19
N GLU A 89 4.64 1.99 -7.08
CA GLU A 89 5.88 2.73 -6.82
C GLU A 89 6.96 2.54 -7.92
N ASN A 90 6.86 1.45 -8.68
CA ASN A 90 7.76 1.16 -9.80
C ASN A 90 7.14 1.47 -11.17
N GLY A 91 6.01 2.16 -11.22
CA GLY A 91 5.33 2.53 -12.46
C GLY A 91 4.65 1.37 -13.20
N ARG A 92 4.49 0.20 -12.54
CA ARG A 92 3.82 -0.99 -13.08
C ARG A 92 2.33 -0.98 -12.71
N SER A 93 1.64 0.13 -12.95
CA SER A 93 0.27 0.38 -12.50
C SER A 93 -0.73 -0.67 -12.98
N LYS A 94 -0.60 -1.14 -14.23
CA LYS A 94 -1.46 -2.21 -14.77
C LYS A 94 -1.36 -3.54 -14.01
N GLU A 95 -0.21 -3.80 -13.40
CA GLU A 95 0.01 -5.00 -12.61
C GLU A 95 -0.34 -4.77 -11.13
N ALA A 96 -0.29 -3.52 -10.67
CA ALA A 96 -0.70 -3.14 -9.33
C ALA A 96 -2.23 -3.26 -9.12
N GLU A 97 -3.02 -2.96 -10.15
CA GLU A 97 -4.50 -3.00 -10.05
C GLU A 97 -5.04 -4.34 -9.55
N PRO A 98 -4.72 -5.49 -10.19
CA PRO A 98 -5.23 -6.78 -9.72
C PRO A 98 -4.79 -7.11 -8.29
N ALA A 99 -3.61 -6.68 -7.87
CA ALA A 99 -3.13 -6.90 -6.51
C ALA A 99 -3.96 -6.09 -5.49
N PHE A 100 -4.24 -4.80 -5.75
CA PHE A 100 -5.12 -4.02 -4.88
C PHE A 100 -6.56 -4.56 -4.86
N ARG A 101 -7.11 -4.98 -6.00
CA ARG A 101 -8.43 -5.61 -6.05
C ARG A 101 -8.47 -6.88 -5.21
N ARG A 102 -7.44 -7.71 -5.29
CA ARG A 102 -7.35 -8.93 -4.48
C ARG A 102 -7.25 -8.62 -2.99
N ALA A 103 -6.49 -7.60 -2.60
CA ALA A 103 -6.44 -7.14 -1.21
C ALA A 103 -7.83 -6.72 -0.70
N ILE A 104 -8.60 -6.00 -1.51
CA ILE A 104 -9.97 -5.56 -1.20
C ILE A 104 -10.95 -6.74 -1.12
N GLU A 105 -10.83 -7.73 -2.00
CA GLU A 105 -11.66 -8.95 -1.94
C GLU A 105 -11.45 -9.72 -0.63
N VAL A 106 -10.20 -9.81 -0.18
CA VAL A 106 -9.84 -10.50 1.07
C VAL A 106 -10.23 -9.68 2.29
N GLU A 107 -9.97 -8.36 2.26
CA GLU A 107 -10.27 -7.44 3.35
C GLU A 107 -10.96 -6.16 2.82
N PRO A 108 -12.29 -6.17 2.69
CA PRO A 108 -13.04 -5.03 2.15
C PRO A 108 -12.93 -3.72 2.96
N LYS A 109 -12.46 -3.82 4.21
CA LYS A 109 -12.25 -2.66 5.10
C LYS A 109 -10.81 -2.12 5.06
N MET A 110 -9.94 -2.65 4.21
CA MET A 110 -8.57 -2.14 4.03
C MET A 110 -8.61 -0.83 3.24
N ASP A 111 -8.73 0.28 3.95
CA ASP A 111 -8.80 1.65 3.39
C ASP A 111 -7.62 1.96 2.46
N ARG A 112 -6.41 1.52 2.81
CA ARG A 112 -5.20 1.73 2.01
C ARG A 112 -5.27 1.04 0.64
N ALA A 113 -5.91 -0.13 0.56
CA ALA A 113 -6.05 -0.84 -0.71
C ALA A 113 -7.04 -0.11 -1.65
N TRP A 114 -8.12 0.44 -1.10
CA TRP A 114 -9.04 1.31 -1.85
C TRP A 114 -8.35 2.57 -2.35
N TYR A 115 -7.50 3.19 -1.52
CA TYR A 115 -6.72 4.37 -1.92
C TYR A 115 -5.72 4.03 -3.03
N GLY A 116 -4.93 2.95 -2.87
CA GLY A 116 -3.98 2.48 -3.89
C GLY A 116 -4.65 2.16 -5.22
N LEU A 117 -5.79 1.44 -5.20
CA LEU A 117 -6.60 1.18 -6.38
C LEU A 117 -7.02 2.48 -7.07
N ALA A 118 -7.48 3.46 -6.29
CA ALA A 118 -7.90 4.74 -6.85
C ALA A 118 -6.76 5.48 -7.54
N LEU A 119 -5.54 5.48 -6.98
CA LEU A 119 -4.38 6.12 -7.60
C LEU A 119 -4.04 5.49 -8.95
N VAL A 120 -4.07 4.17 -9.05
CA VAL A 120 -3.85 3.45 -10.31
C VAL A 120 -4.93 3.82 -11.34
N LEU A 121 -6.19 3.84 -10.94
CA LEU A 121 -7.32 4.19 -11.82
C LEU A 121 -7.24 5.65 -12.31
N ILE A 122 -6.76 6.57 -11.46
CA ILE A 122 -6.51 7.97 -11.85
C ILE A 122 -5.41 8.04 -12.92
N GLN A 123 -4.31 7.32 -12.73
CA GLN A 123 -3.23 7.27 -13.72
C GLN A 123 -3.70 6.73 -15.06
N GLU A 124 -4.62 5.76 -15.05
CA GLU A 124 -5.24 5.20 -16.26
C GLU A 124 -6.40 6.04 -16.81
N ARG A 125 -6.74 7.17 -16.19
CA ARG A 125 -7.86 8.06 -16.53
C ARG A 125 -9.24 7.38 -16.46
N ARG A 126 -9.37 6.35 -15.68
CA ARG A 126 -10.64 5.62 -15.38
C ARG A 126 -11.34 6.29 -14.20
N PHE A 127 -11.73 7.55 -14.42
CA PHE A 127 -12.18 8.44 -13.35
C PHE A 127 -13.44 7.97 -12.62
N ASP A 128 -14.40 7.32 -13.31
CA ASP A 128 -15.62 6.80 -12.68
C ASP A 128 -15.30 5.74 -11.62
N GLU A 129 -14.41 4.81 -11.96
CA GLU A 129 -13.98 3.77 -11.03
C GLU A 129 -13.11 4.36 -9.91
N ALA A 130 -12.27 5.34 -10.21
CA ALA A 130 -11.47 6.05 -9.20
C ALA A 130 -12.36 6.75 -8.16
N VAL A 131 -13.43 7.44 -8.61
CA VAL A 131 -14.42 8.05 -7.71
C VAL A 131 -15.07 7.01 -6.82
N ALA A 132 -15.46 5.85 -7.36
CA ALA A 132 -16.05 4.76 -6.56
C ALA A 132 -15.08 4.25 -5.48
N ALA A 133 -13.82 4.02 -5.85
CA ALA A 133 -12.78 3.58 -4.91
C ALA A 133 -12.47 4.64 -3.84
N LEU A 134 -12.36 5.92 -4.21
CA LEU A 134 -12.13 7.02 -3.27
C LEU A 134 -13.30 7.23 -2.31
N LYS A 135 -14.55 7.07 -2.77
CA LYS A 135 -15.71 7.11 -1.88
C LYS A 135 -15.61 6.02 -0.82
N LYS A 136 -15.23 4.80 -1.19
CA LYS A 136 -14.99 3.73 -0.22
C LYS A 136 -13.85 4.05 0.75
N ASN A 137 -12.75 4.60 0.26
CA ASN A 137 -11.65 5.05 1.12
C ASN A 137 -12.11 6.11 2.11
N THR A 138 -12.86 7.15 1.67
CA THR A 138 -13.34 8.23 2.54
C THR A 138 -14.46 7.80 3.50
N GLU A 139 -15.25 6.78 3.16
CA GLU A 139 -16.18 6.13 4.09
C GLU A 139 -15.42 5.43 5.23
N LEU A 140 -14.34 4.73 4.92
CA LEU A 140 -13.51 4.02 5.90
C LEU A 140 -12.63 4.94 6.74
N GLN A 141 -12.18 6.06 6.17
CA GLN A 141 -11.28 7.03 6.79
C GLN A 141 -11.83 8.47 6.62
N PRO A 142 -12.97 8.81 7.26
CA PRO A 142 -13.67 10.07 7.01
C PRO A 142 -12.91 11.33 7.44
N MET A 143 -11.93 11.19 8.34
CA MET A 143 -11.08 12.28 8.83
C MET A 143 -9.69 12.30 8.20
N SER A 144 -9.37 11.37 7.30
CA SER A 144 -8.11 11.37 6.55
C SER A 144 -8.23 12.29 5.33
N PRO A 145 -7.36 13.31 5.18
CA PRO A 145 -7.48 14.25 4.06
C PRO A 145 -7.10 13.65 2.70
N PHE A 146 -6.31 12.58 2.68
CA PHE A 146 -5.72 12.07 1.45
C PHE A 146 -6.77 11.61 0.42
N GLY A 147 -7.76 10.82 0.86
CA GLY A 147 -8.84 10.35 -0.01
C GLY A 147 -9.71 11.50 -0.51
N TRP A 148 -10.05 12.44 0.38
CA TRP A 148 -10.84 13.62 0.02
C TRP A 148 -10.11 14.54 -0.96
N TYR A 149 -8.80 14.72 -0.78
CA TYR A 149 -7.97 15.50 -1.71
C TYR A 149 -8.00 14.92 -3.11
N GLN A 150 -7.75 13.60 -3.23
CA GLN A 150 -7.79 12.95 -4.54
C GLN A 150 -9.19 12.96 -5.15
N LEU A 151 -10.24 12.77 -4.34
CA LEU A 151 -11.63 12.79 -4.80
C LEU A 151 -12.00 14.17 -5.37
N ALA A 152 -11.59 15.25 -4.71
CA ALA A 152 -11.81 16.60 -5.22
C ALA A 152 -11.10 16.81 -6.58
N ARG A 153 -9.83 16.37 -6.68
CA ARG A 153 -9.05 16.49 -7.92
C ARG A 153 -9.68 15.71 -9.08
N VAL A 154 -10.13 14.47 -8.82
CA VAL A 154 -10.79 13.66 -9.85
C VAL A 154 -12.09 14.34 -10.32
N HIS A 155 -12.87 14.96 -9.44
CA HIS A 155 -14.06 15.72 -9.86
C HIS A 155 -13.70 16.94 -10.71
N VAL A 156 -12.56 17.63 -10.43
CA VAL A 156 -12.06 18.69 -11.30
C VAL A 156 -11.68 18.15 -12.69
N ASP A 157 -10.94 17.03 -12.73
CA ASP A 157 -10.53 16.39 -13.99
C ASP A 157 -11.74 15.92 -14.84
N ARG A 158 -12.87 15.60 -14.18
CA ARG A 158 -14.15 15.26 -14.81
C ARG A 158 -14.99 16.47 -15.19
N GLN A 159 -14.50 17.69 -14.94
CA GLN A 159 -15.24 18.94 -15.16
C GLN A 159 -16.52 19.03 -14.29
N GLU A 160 -16.47 18.55 -13.07
CA GLU A 160 -17.54 18.57 -12.07
C GLU A 160 -17.20 19.51 -10.89
N PRO A 161 -17.09 20.85 -11.12
CA PRO A 161 -16.59 21.79 -10.11
C PRO A 161 -17.48 21.89 -8.87
N ASP A 162 -18.79 21.64 -9.02
CA ASP A 162 -19.73 21.68 -7.90
C ASP A 162 -19.43 20.56 -6.88
N GLU A 163 -19.13 19.34 -7.36
CA GLU A 163 -18.75 18.23 -6.50
C GLU A 163 -17.41 18.48 -5.82
N ALA A 164 -16.42 18.98 -6.58
CA ALA A 164 -15.13 19.37 -6.01
C ALA A 164 -15.29 20.44 -4.91
N THR A 165 -16.13 21.46 -5.14
CA THR A 165 -16.41 22.54 -4.18
C THR A 165 -17.04 22.01 -2.88
N LYS A 166 -17.98 21.06 -2.97
CA LYS A 166 -18.58 20.40 -1.79
C LYS A 166 -17.51 19.70 -0.95
N ILE A 167 -16.58 19.00 -1.60
CA ILE A 167 -15.49 18.29 -0.93
C ILE A 167 -14.52 19.28 -0.27
N ILE A 168 -14.13 20.35 -0.96
CA ILE A 168 -13.25 21.40 -0.42
C ILE A 168 -13.90 22.03 0.83
N ARG A 169 -15.20 22.34 0.79
CA ARG A 169 -15.94 22.86 1.94
C ARG A 169 -15.91 21.86 3.12
N ARG A 170 -16.09 20.57 2.87
CA ARG A 170 -15.96 19.53 3.89
C ARG A 170 -14.55 19.53 4.50
N LEU A 171 -13.51 19.57 3.69
CA LEU A 171 -12.12 19.62 4.15
C LEU A 171 -11.83 20.85 5.02
N LYS A 172 -12.44 22.00 4.75
CA LYS A 172 -12.31 23.20 5.59
C LYS A 172 -12.68 22.93 7.05
N GLY A 173 -13.62 22.01 7.31
CA GLY A 173 -14.10 21.68 8.64
C GLY A 173 -13.12 20.88 9.50
N PHE A 174 -12.14 20.18 8.91
CA PHE A 174 -11.18 19.36 9.67
C PHE A 174 -9.72 19.48 9.21
N GLU A 175 -9.47 19.82 7.93
CA GLU A 175 -8.13 20.00 7.37
C GLU A 175 -8.07 21.29 6.51
N PRO A 176 -8.17 22.48 7.14
CA PRO A 176 -8.26 23.76 6.43
C PRO A 176 -7.04 24.05 5.55
N LYS A 177 -5.85 23.53 5.91
CA LYS A 177 -4.63 23.71 5.10
C LYS A 177 -4.73 22.97 3.76
N VAL A 178 -5.26 21.74 3.78
CA VAL A 178 -5.48 20.93 2.57
C VAL A 178 -6.58 21.54 1.70
N ALA A 179 -7.66 22.03 2.30
CA ALA A 179 -8.69 22.77 1.58
C ALA A 179 -8.14 24.01 0.88
N ALA A 180 -7.35 24.84 1.58
CA ALA A 180 -6.71 26.02 1.01
C ALA A 180 -5.70 25.66 -0.11
N GLN A 181 -5.03 24.52 -0.02
CA GLN A 181 -4.17 24.02 -1.09
C GLN A 181 -5.01 23.68 -2.33
N LEU A 182 -6.10 22.94 -2.19
CA LEU A 182 -7.01 22.60 -3.30
C LEU A 182 -7.60 23.87 -3.95
N GLU A 183 -8.05 24.86 -3.17
CA GLU A 183 -8.54 26.12 -3.71
C GLU A 183 -7.50 26.83 -4.58
N ARG A 184 -6.23 26.83 -4.17
CA ARG A 184 -5.14 27.42 -4.99
C ARG A 184 -4.87 26.61 -6.25
N GLU A 185 -4.85 25.28 -6.16
CA GLU A 185 -4.53 24.39 -7.29
C GLU A 185 -5.64 24.35 -8.33
N THR A 186 -6.90 24.42 -7.89
CA THR A 186 -8.07 24.26 -8.76
C THR A 186 -8.69 25.60 -9.21
N GLY A 187 -8.38 26.69 -8.53
CA GLY A 187 -9.04 27.98 -8.71
C GLY A 187 -10.46 28.06 -8.14
N LEU A 188 -10.98 26.97 -7.56
CA LEU A 188 -12.29 26.94 -6.93
C LEU A 188 -12.23 27.61 -5.56
N ARG A 189 -13.18 28.52 -5.29
CA ARG A 189 -13.31 29.19 -4.00
C ARG A 189 -14.55 28.70 -3.29
N THR A 190 -14.41 28.36 -2.03
CA THR A 190 -15.55 28.04 -1.16
C THR A 190 -15.71 29.16 -0.15
N GLU A 191 -16.81 29.90 -0.26
CA GLU A 191 -17.19 30.89 0.74
C GLU A 191 -17.46 30.26 2.12
#